data_ecad0c79d7978c7ab26e6468f71ad4b4
#
_entry.id   ecad0c79d7978c7ab26e6468f71ad4b4
#
_cell.length_a   1.000
_cell.length_b   1.000
_cell.length_c   1.000
_cell.angle_alpha   90.00
_cell.angle_beta   90.00
_cell.angle_gamma   90.00
#
_symmetry.space_group_name_H-M   'P 1'
#
loop_
_entity.id
_entity.type
_entity.pdbx_description
1 polymer ?
#
loop_
_entity_poly.entity_id
_entity_poly.type
_entity_poly.pdbx_seq_one_letter_code
_entity_poly.pdbx_strand_id
1 'polypeptide(L)'
;MYLTCAVLLGFVLDCLLGDPNTGLHPACLIGRLVSRTEKILRRLFPKSRRGETVAGVLLWLIVCGISFAVPFFALRWLRGRNFWLGFAVETLLCWLVLACRSLADAGKDVYAALGKSLEDGRKTVAMYVGRDTGE
;
A
#
# COMPACT_ATOMS: atom_id res chain seq x y z
N MET A 1 23.40 -8.22 -1.97
CA MET A 1 23.85 -7.72 -0.64
C MET A 1 23.30 -6.33 -0.29
N TYR A 2 23.46 -5.29 -1.13
CA TYR A 2 22.91 -3.96 -0.82
C TYR A 2 21.37 -3.90 -0.72
N LEU A 3 20.63 -4.64 -1.54
CA LEU A 3 19.17 -4.72 -1.48
C LEU A 3 18.70 -5.27 -0.12
N THR A 4 19.35 -6.31 0.36
CA THR A 4 19.07 -6.89 1.69
C THR A 4 19.30 -5.86 2.81
N CYS A 5 20.36 -5.06 2.69
CA CYS A 5 20.63 -3.97 3.65
C CYS A 5 19.54 -2.88 3.58
N ALA A 6 19.08 -2.51 2.38
CA ALA A 6 17.99 -1.52 2.23
C ALA A 6 16.68 -2.01 2.86
N VAL A 7 16.33 -3.28 2.66
CA VAL A 7 15.14 -3.89 3.26
C VAL A 7 15.25 -3.95 4.79
N LEU A 8 16.38 -4.40 5.33
CA LEU A 8 16.60 -4.47 6.77
C LEU A 8 16.56 -3.08 7.43
N LEU A 9 17.20 -2.09 6.81
CA LEU A 9 17.16 -0.71 7.30
C LEU A 9 15.73 -0.14 7.21
N GLY A 10 15.02 -0.40 6.12
CA GLY A 10 13.61 -0.01 5.97
C GLY A 10 12.73 -0.63 7.04
N PHE A 11 12.94 -1.91 7.35
CA PHE A 11 12.24 -2.60 8.45
C PHE A 11 12.54 -1.98 9.82
N VAL A 12 13.81 -1.68 10.12
CA VAL A 12 14.18 -1.01 11.37
C VAL A 12 13.54 0.37 11.46
N LEU A 13 13.53 1.14 10.36
CA LEU A 13 12.85 2.44 10.32
C LEU A 13 11.35 2.30 10.57
N ASP A 14 10.68 1.30 9.98
CA ASP A 14 9.26 1.05 10.22
C ASP A 14 8.98 0.70 11.69
N CYS A 15 9.78 -0.15 12.30
CA CYS A 15 9.65 -0.50 13.72
C CYS A 15 9.85 0.71 14.65
N LEU A 16 10.75 1.63 14.31
CA LEU A 16 11.07 2.79 15.15
C LEU A 16 10.13 3.97 14.94
N LEU A 17 9.89 4.33 13.68
CA LEU A 17 9.13 5.54 13.30
C LEU A 17 7.65 5.24 13.03
N GLY A 18 7.33 4.01 12.62
CA GLY A 18 6.01 3.63 12.14
C GLY A 18 5.69 4.25 10.78
N ASP A 19 4.42 4.17 10.41
CA ASP A 19 3.93 4.62 9.11
C ASP A 19 3.58 6.13 9.16
N PRO A 20 4.18 6.96 8.30
CA PRO A 20 3.84 8.38 8.26
C PRO A 20 2.42 8.57 7.70
N ASN A 21 1.53 9.13 8.50
CA ASN A 21 0.15 9.46 8.12
C ASN A 21 0.11 10.64 7.13
N THR A 22 0.75 10.46 5.96
CA THR A 22 0.80 11.49 4.92
C THR A 22 -0.02 11.08 3.70
N GLY A 23 -0.73 12.04 3.11
CA GLY A 23 -1.46 11.81 1.86
C GLY A 23 -0.58 11.48 0.64
N LEU A 24 0.75 11.53 0.80
CA LEU A 24 1.76 11.11 -0.18
C LEU A 24 2.22 9.66 0.01
N HIS A 25 1.65 8.95 1.00
CA HIS A 25 1.97 7.53 1.20
C HIS A 25 1.70 6.71 -0.08
N PRO A 26 2.59 5.77 -0.47
CA PRO A 26 2.43 4.98 -1.69
C PRO A 26 1.05 4.30 -1.80
N ALA A 27 0.52 3.77 -0.70
CA ALA A 27 -0.82 3.17 -0.67
C ALA A 27 -1.92 4.17 -1.05
N CYS A 28 -1.84 5.42 -0.56
CA CYS A 28 -2.79 6.48 -0.92
C CYS A 28 -2.68 6.88 -2.40
N LEU A 29 -1.45 6.93 -2.93
CA LEU A 29 -1.21 7.24 -4.35
C LEU A 29 -1.76 6.14 -5.26
N ILE A 30 -1.51 4.87 -4.90
CA ILE A 30 -2.06 3.70 -5.62
C ILE A 30 -3.58 3.70 -5.52
N GLY A 31 -4.17 3.95 -4.36
CA GLY A 31 -5.62 4.06 -4.18
C GLY A 31 -6.26 5.13 -5.06
N ARG A 32 -5.62 6.31 -5.16
CA ARG A 32 -6.06 7.37 -6.08
C ARG A 32 -5.93 6.96 -7.55
N LEU A 33 -4.86 6.24 -7.91
CA LEU A 33 -4.66 5.70 -9.25
C LEU A 33 -5.76 4.69 -9.59
N VAL A 34 -6.06 3.74 -8.70
CA VAL A 34 -7.15 2.77 -8.84
C VAL A 34 -8.48 3.50 -9.11
N SER A 35 -8.86 4.42 -8.23
CA SER A 35 -10.14 5.14 -8.32
C SER A 35 -10.28 5.95 -9.61
N ARG A 36 -9.20 6.60 -10.06
CA ARG A 36 -9.20 7.36 -11.33
C ARG A 36 -9.32 6.44 -12.53
N THR A 37 -8.52 5.37 -12.58
CA THR A 37 -8.51 4.42 -13.68
C THR A 37 -9.84 3.68 -13.75
N GLU A 38 -10.41 3.24 -12.63
CA GLU A 38 -11.72 2.62 -12.55
C GLU A 38 -12.81 3.55 -13.11
N LYS A 39 -12.82 4.81 -12.70
CA LYS A 39 -13.80 5.79 -13.20
C LYS A 39 -13.73 5.99 -14.72
N ILE A 40 -12.54 5.95 -15.29
CA ILE A 40 -12.33 6.05 -16.74
C ILE A 40 -12.82 4.78 -17.43
N LEU A 41 -12.40 3.60 -16.95
CA LEU A 41 -12.75 2.33 -17.56
C LEU A 41 -14.25 2.04 -17.51
N ARG A 42 -14.93 2.38 -16.39
CA ARG A 42 -16.39 2.26 -16.28
C ARG A 42 -17.17 3.17 -17.23
N ARG A 43 -16.54 4.21 -17.77
CA ARG A 43 -17.16 5.07 -18.81
C ARG A 43 -16.92 4.54 -20.22
N LEU A 44 -15.79 3.85 -20.43
CA LEU A 44 -15.38 3.35 -21.75
C LEU A 44 -15.98 1.98 -22.08
N PHE A 45 -16.22 1.15 -21.09
CA PHE A 45 -16.70 -0.20 -21.27
C PHE A 45 -18.19 -0.36 -20.95
N PRO A 46 -18.93 -1.17 -21.73
CA PRO A 46 -20.36 -1.42 -21.50
C PRO A 46 -20.57 -2.14 -20.16
N LYS A 47 -21.69 -1.88 -19.51
CA LYS A 47 -22.14 -2.55 -18.27
C LYS A 47 -22.65 -3.97 -18.59
N SER A 48 -21.77 -4.80 -19.10
CA SER A 48 -22.01 -6.21 -19.34
C SER A 48 -20.97 -7.04 -18.59
N ARG A 49 -21.28 -8.29 -18.24
CA ARG A 49 -20.36 -9.18 -17.50
C ARG A 49 -18.98 -9.28 -18.18
N ARG A 50 -18.95 -9.36 -19.51
CA ARG A 50 -17.68 -9.38 -20.28
C ARG A 50 -16.97 -8.02 -20.25
N GLY A 51 -17.71 -6.93 -20.41
CA GLY A 51 -17.14 -5.58 -20.37
C GLY A 51 -16.51 -5.25 -19.02
N GLU A 52 -17.19 -5.61 -17.93
CA GLU A 52 -16.67 -5.41 -16.56
C GLU A 52 -15.42 -6.28 -16.28
N THR A 53 -15.40 -7.54 -16.77
CA THR A 53 -14.22 -8.40 -16.64
C THR A 53 -13.01 -7.82 -17.38
N VAL A 54 -13.20 -7.38 -18.63
CA VAL A 54 -12.12 -6.76 -19.41
C VAL A 54 -11.64 -5.48 -18.77
N ALA A 55 -12.56 -4.61 -18.32
CA ALA A 55 -12.22 -3.39 -17.59
C ALA A 55 -11.43 -3.68 -16.31
N GLY A 56 -11.80 -4.73 -15.56
CA GLY A 56 -11.08 -5.17 -14.36
C GLY A 56 -9.66 -5.65 -14.66
N VAL A 57 -9.48 -6.45 -15.71
CA VAL A 57 -8.14 -6.91 -16.15
C VAL A 57 -7.27 -5.72 -16.57
N LEU A 58 -7.82 -4.78 -17.34
CA LEU A 58 -7.10 -3.57 -17.74
C LEU A 58 -6.75 -2.69 -16.54
N LEU A 59 -7.68 -2.53 -15.61
CA LEU A 59 -7.41 -1.81 -14.35
C LEU A 59 -6.21 -2.42 -13.63
N TRP A 60 -6.22 -3.74 -13.46
CA TRP A 60 -5.14 -4.46 -12.80
C TRP A 60 -3.80 -4.26 -13.51
N LEU A 61 -3.77 -4.44 -14.84
CA LEU A 61 -2.54 -4.26 -15.63
C LEU A 61 -1.99 -2.84 -15.54
N ILE A 62 -2.86 -1.82 -15.64
CA ILE A 62 -2.45 -0.41 -15.57
C ILE A 62 -1.91 -0.09 -14.18
N VAL A 63 -2.62 -0.45 -13.13
CA VAL A 63 -2.21 -0.15 -11.76
C VAL A 63 -0.92 -0.87 -11.40
N CYS A 64 -0.82 -2.17 -11.66
CA CYS A 64 0.41 -2.94 -11.40
C CYS A 64 1.58 -2.43 -12.25
N GLY A 65 1.33 -2.16 -13.54
CA GLY A 65 2.35 -1.66 -14.46
C GLY A 65 2.92 -0.31 -14.00
N ILE A 66 2.07 0.66 -13.67
CA ILE A 66 2.51 1.99 -13.21
C ILE A 66 3.19 1.88 -11.83
N SER A 67 2.60 1.13 -10.89
CA SER A 67 3.15 0.95 -9.54
C SER A 67 4.53 0.29 -9.55
N PHE A 68 4.82 -0.55 -10.54
CA PHE A 68 6.14 -1.14 -10.74
C PHE A 68 7.08 -0.20 -11.52
N ALA A 69 6.62 0.35 -12.64
CA ALA A 69 7.46 1.11 -13.56
C ALA A 69 8.00 2.40 -12.92
N VAL A 70 7.16 3.13 -12.19
CA VAL A 70 7.55 4.40 -11.58
C VAL A 70 8.74 4.23 -10.61
N PRO A 71 8.68 3.40 -9.58
CA PRO A 71 9.82 3.21 -8.68
C PRO A 71 11.02 2.54 -9.37
N PHE A 72 10.78 1.62 -10.31
CA PHE A 72 11.86 0.95 -11.06
C PHE A 72 12.70 1.94 -11.86
N PHE A 73 12.07 2.78 -12.68
CA PHE A 73 12.79 3.75 -13.50
C PHE A 73 13.37 4.89 -12.65
N ALA A 74 12.69 5.33 -11.61
CA ALA A 74 13.20 6.33 -10.67
C ALA A 74 14.48 5.83 -9.97
N LEU A 75 14.47 4.62 -9.42
CA LEU A 75 15.64 4.03 -8.76
C LEU A 75 16.78 3.78 -9.73
N ARG A 76 16.49 3.29 -10.96
CA ARG A 76 17.49 3.11 -12.00
C ARG A 76 18.18 4.42 -12.37
N TRP A 77 17.40 5.48 -12.52
CA TRP A 77 17.92 6.81 -12.84
C TRP A 77 18.76 7.40 -11.69
N LEU A 78 18.27 7.31 -10.46
CA LEU A 78 18.97 7.78 -9.27
C LEU A 78 20.29 7.07 -9.05
N ARG A 79 20.32 5.73 -9.18
CA ARG A 79 21.54 4.94 -9.06
C ARG A 79 22.58 5.25 -10.13
N GLY A 80 22.12 5.62 -11.34
CA GLY A 80 23.01 6.08 -12.42
C GLY A 80 23.66 7.43 -12.14
N ARG A 81 23.09 8.26 -11.25
CA ARG A 81 23.64 9.55 -10.82
C ARG A 81 24.48 9.43 -9.55
N ASN A 82 23.98 8.77 -8.54
CA ASN A 82 24.65 8.56 -7.26
C ASN A 82 24.12 7.29 -6.58
N PHE A 83 25.03 6.35 -6.33
CA PHE A 83 24.66 5.08 -5.70
C PHE A 83 24.03 5.28 -4.32
N TRP A 84 24.59 6.16 -3.50
CA TRP A 84 24.12 6.40 -2.13
C TRP A 84 22.72 7.04 -2.10
N LEU A 85 22.46 7.94 -3.06
CA LEU A 85 21.12 8.53 -3.20
C LEU A 85 20.09 7.46 -3.61
N GLY A 86 20.44 6.60 -4.56
CA GLY A 86 19.59 5.47 -4.95
C GLY A 86 19.32 4.52 -3.80
N PHE A 87 20.35 4.19 -3.01
CA PHE A 87 20.24 3.34 -1.83
C PHE A 87 19.33 3.96 -0.75
N ALA A 88 19.49 5.27 -0.46
CA ALA A 88 18.66 5.98 0.51
C ALA A 88 17.18 5.97 0.09
N VAL A 89 16.89 6.30 -1.18
CA VAL A 89 15.51 6.30 -1.69
C VAL A 89 14.92 4.89 -1.69
N GLU A 90 15.70 3.86 -2.01
CA GLU A 90 15.26 2.46 -1.94
C GLU A 90 14.91 2.05 -0.50
N THR A 91 15.74 2.43 0.47
CA THR A 91 15.48 2.19 1.90
C THR A 91 14.20 2.89 2.35
N LEU A 92 13.98 4.15 1.93
CA LEU A 92 12.75 4.88 2.21
C LEU A 92 11.52 4.23 1.58
N LEU A 93 11.61 3.74 0.34
CA LEU A 93 10.53 3.01 -0.29
C LEU A 93 10.23 1.69 0.43
N CYS A 94 11.26 0.96 0.85
CA CYS A 94 11.10 -0.23 1.67
C CYS A 94 10.37 0.09 2.99
N TRP A 95 10.77 1.15 3.69
CA TRP A 95 10.10 1.62 4.89
C TRP A 95 8.62 1.93 4.66
N LEU A 96 8.28 2.69 3.59
CA LEU A 96 6.91 3.07 3.27
C LEU A 96 6.01 1.90 2.80
N VAL A 97 6.59 0.78 2.40
CA VAL A 97 5.83 -0.43 1.97
C VAL A 97 5.68 -1.42 3.12
N LEU A 98 6.60 -1.41 4.07
CA LEU A 98 6.52 -2.23 5.29
C LEU A 98 5.54 -1.56 6.25
N ALA A 99 4.66 -2.33 6.85
CA ALA A 99 3.61 -1.83 7.74
C ALA A 99 3.58 -2.63 9.06
N CYS A 100 4.74 -3.11 9.51
CA CYS A 100 4.84 -3.99 10.68
C CYS A 100 4.37 -3.30 11.96
N ARG A 101 4.80 -2.05 12.18
CA ARG A 101 4.37 -1.28 13.35
C ARG A 101 2.89 -0.94 13.30
N SER A 102 2.40 -0.45 12.17
CA SER A 102 0.97 -0.14 11.99
C SER A 102 0.09 -1.35 12.20
N LEU A 103 0.53 -2.53 11.71
CA LEU A 103 -0.19 -3.78 11.91
C LEU A 103 -0.16 -4.23 13.37
N ALA A 104 0.98 -4.08 14.06
CA ALA A 104 1.09 -4.38 15.48
C ALA A 104 0.20 -3.46 16.33
N ASP A 105 0.14 -2.17 16.00
CA ASP A 105 -0.70 -1.21 16.71
C ASP A 105 -2.20 -1.47 16.43
N ALA A 106 -2.58 -1.79 15.19
CA ALA A 106 -3.93 -2.26 14.88
C ALA A 106 -4.33 -3.51 15.69
N GLY A 107 -3.41 -4.47 15.84
CA GLY A 107 -3.63 -5.65 16.67
C GLY A 107 -3.85 -5.31 18.15
N LYS A 108 -3.08 -4.35 18.69
CA LYS A 108 -3.26 -3.85 20.08
C LYS A 108 -4.60 -3.16 20.26
N ASP A 109 -5.01 -2.34 19.30
CA ASP A 109 -6.28 -1.62 19.33
C ASP A 109 -7.47 -2.60 19.36
N VAL A 110 -7.42 -3.64 18.51
CA VAL A 110 -8.43 -4.71 18.50
C VAL A 110 -8.42 -5.49 19.83
N TYR A 111 -7.24 -5.83 20.34
CA TYR A 111 -7.12 -6.54 21.63
C TYR A 111 -7.69 -5.70 22.77
N ALA A 112 -7.40 -4.42 22.85
CA ALA A 112 -7.93 -3.51 23.86
C ALA A 112 -9.45 -3.32 23.75
N ALA A 113 -9.99 -3.29 22.50
CA ALA A 113 -11.42 -3.21 22.26
C ALA A 113 -12.16 -4.50 22.67
N LEU A 114 -11.58 -5.67 22.38
CA LEU A 114 -12.12 -6.97 22.83
C LEU A 114 -12.15 -7.10 24.35
N GLY A 115 -11.22 -6.46 25.05
CA GLY A 115 -11.25 -6.40 26.51
C GLY A 115 -12.45 -5.62 27.08
N LYS A 116 -13.13 -4.79 26.28
CA LYS A 116 -14.35 -4.06 26.65
C LYS A 116 -15.59 -4.86 26.29
N SER A 117 -15.76 -5.21 25.02
CA SER A 117 -16.84 -6.03 24.53
C SER A 117 -16.51 -6.67 23.18
N LEU A 118 -17.21 -7.76 22.84
CA LEU A 118 -17.09 -8.39 21.52
C LEU A 118 -17.55 -7.44 20.41
N GLU A 119 -18.56 -6.62 20.68
CA GLU A 119 -19.09 -5.65 19.72
C GLU A 119 -18.08 -4.52 19.43
N ASP A 120 -17.40 -4.01 20.46
CA ASP A 120 -16.33 -3.02 20.29
C ASP A 120 -15.15 -3.61 19.50
N GLY A 121 -14.79 -4.86 19.77
CA GLY A 121 -13.80 -5.60 19.01
C GLY A 121 -14.16 -5.71 17.52
N ARG A 122 -15.40 -6.09 17.20
CA ARG A 122 -15.90 -6.15 15.82
C ARG A 122 -15.87 -4.79 15.11
N LYS A 123 -16.31 -3.73 15.79
CA LYS A 123 -16.25 -2.36 15.26
C LYS A 123 -14.83 -1.92 14.98
N THR A 124 -13.89 -2.25 15.87
CA THR A 124 -12.48 -1.90 15.71
C THR A 124 -11.84 -2.66 14.54
N VAL A 125 -12.10 -3.98 14.44
CA VAL A 125 -11.61 -4.77 13.30
C VAL A 125 -12.15 -4.23 11.96
N ALA A 126 -13.42 -3.80 11.91
CA ALA A 126 -14.03 -3.25 10.71
C ALA A 126 -13.27 -2.03 10.12
N MET A 127 -12.53 -1.29 10.96
CA MET A 127 -11.72 -0.16 10.50
C MET A 127 -10.46 -0.60 9.73
N TYR A 128 -9.98 -1.83 9.97
CA TYR A 128 -8.74 -2.35 9.40
C TYR A 128 -8.95 -3.36 8.28
N VAL A 129 -10.13 -3.99 8.23
CA VAL A 129 -10.46 -4.99 7.21
C VAL A 129 -11.60 -4.49 6.32
N GLY A 130 -11.49 -4.71 5.00
CA GLY A 130 -12.53 -4.34 4.04
C GLY A 130 -13.71 -5.32 3.99
N ARG A 131 -13.99 -6.06 5.09
CA ARG A 131 -15.02 -7.08 5.18
C ARG A 131 -16.09 -6.67 6.20
N ASP A 132 -17.33 -7.10 5.97
CA ASP A 132 -18.37 -6.98 6.98
C ASP A 132 -18.03 -7.85 8.19
N THR A 133 -18.07 -7.24 9.37
CA THR A 133 -17.72 -7.87 10.65
C THR A 133 -18.95 -8.01 11.55
N GLY A 134 -20.15 -7.77 11.01
CA GLY A 134 -21.42 -7.82 11.71
C GLY A 134 -21.97 -9.23 11.91
N GLU A 135 -21.41 -10.25 11.21
CA GLU A 135 -21.82 -11.67 11.31
C GLU A 135 -20.98 -12.45 12.31
#